data_51d54044eaae5729d03e12db8c1f1642
#
_entry.id   51d54044eaae5729d03e12db8c1f1642
#
_cell.length_a   1.000
_cell.length_b   1.000
_cell.length_c   1.000
_cell.angle_alpha   90.00
_cell.angle_beta   90.00
_cell.angle_gamma   90.00
#
_symmetry.space_group_name_H-M   'P 1'
#
loop_
_entity.id
_entity.type
_entity.pdbx_description
1 polymer ?
#
loop_
_entity_poly.entity_id
_entity_poly.type
_entity_poly.pdbx_seq_one_letter_code
_entity_poly.pdbx_strand_id
1 'polypeptide(L)'
;MAETTLFRNVRVFDGENEVPSEETDVLVRGSTIEGVGPAADGDTTVDGGGRVPMPGPIDAHWRSMINSLPAEAFLGAEIGYINHLAAREAERTLMRGSTTVRDAGGPSSGLKRAIDEGIVAGPRIYPCGAMISQSSGHGDFRMPHEVPRTPMSPLSRVMQVGAARIADGAEGGSARHPRATDARRR
;
A
#
# COMPACT_ATOMS: atom_id res chain seq x y z
N MET A 1 -26.98 -0.91 13.74
CA MET A 1 -26.22 0.34 13.98
C MET A 1 -24.75 -0.03 13.93
N ALA A 2 -23.86 0.86 13.48
CA ALA A 2 -22.42 0.56 13.52
C ALA A 2 -21.94 0.51 14.98
N GLU A 3 -21.12 -0.48 15.30
CA GLU A 3 -20.51 -0.69 16.61
C GLU A 3 -19.65 0.52 17.01
N THR A 4 -19.68 0.86 18.29
CA THR A 4 -18.89 1.95 18.86
C THR A 4 -17.74 1.42 19.70
N THR A 5 -16.55 2.02 19.51
CA THR A 5 -15.36 1.77 20.33
C THR A 5 -14.96 3.06 21.05
N LEU A 6 -14.89 3.02 22.36
CA LEU A 6 -14.44 4.11 23.20
C LEU A 6 -12.99 3.85 23.65
N PHE A 7 -12.07 4.72 23.23
CA PHE A 7 -10.70 4.75 23.74
C PHE A 7 -10.62 5.74 24.88
N ARG A 8 -10.36 5.27 26.09
CA ARG A 8 -10.21 6.11 27.29
C ARG A 8 -8.75 6.34 27.64
N ASN A 9 -8.50 7.39 28.41
CA ASN A 9 -7.17 7.72 28.95
C ASN A 9 -6.12 7.82 27.83
N VAL A 10 -6.42 8.57 26.77
CA VAL A 10 -5.52 8.81 25.64
C VAL A 10 -5.15 10.29 25.52
N ARG A 11 -4.03 10.58 24.86
CA ARG A 11 -3.60 11.94 24.52
C ARG A 11 -3.54 12.04 23.01
N VAL A 12 -4.42 12.80 22.39
CA VAL A 12 -4.56 12.84 20.93
C VAL A 12 -3.48 13.74 20.31
N PHE A 13 -2.72 13.19 19.35
CA PHE A 13 -1.92 13.96 18.41
C PHE A 13 -2.70 14.13 17.11
N ASP A 14 -3.07 15.35 16.75
CA ASP A 14 -3.91 15.66 15.59
C ASP A 14 -3.14 15.85 14.27
N GLY A 15 -1.81 15.91 14.35
CA GLY A 15 -0.93 16.16 13.20
C GLY A 15 -0.71 17.62 12.86
N GLU A 16 -1.32 18.55 13.58
CA GLU A 16 -1.22 19.99 13.39
C GLU A 16 -0.50 20.67 14.55
N ASN A 17 -0.82 20.29 15.78
CA ASN A 17 -0.19 20.81 16.96
C ASN A 17 1.13 20.10 17.29
N GLU A 18 2.11 20.82 17.82
CA GLU A 18 3.44 20.27 18.16
C GLU A 18 3.39 19.25 19.30
N VAL A 19 2.39 19.35 20.17
CA VAL A 19 2.24 18.47 21.34
C VAL A 19 0.88 17.78 21.35
N PRO A 20 0.79 16.53 21.83
CA PRO A 20 -0.50 15.88 22.04
C PRO A 20 -1.38 16.64 23.03
N SER A 21 -2.68 16.42 22.94
CA SER A 21 -3.66 16.98 23.87
C SER A 21 -3.39 16.56 25.32
N GLU A 22 -4.06 17.22 26.26
CA GLU A 22 -4.25 16.65 27.61
C GLU A 22 -5.00 15.31 27.51
N GLU A 23 -5.02 14.54 28.60
CA GLU A 23 -5.72 13.27 28.68
C GLU A 23 -7.21 13.43 28.36
N THR A 24 -7.72 12.60 27.47
CA THR A 24 -9.08 12.67 26.96
C THR A 24 -9.57 11.30 26.51
N ASP A 25 -10.82 11.23 26.06
CA ASP A 25 -11.40 10.04 25.44
C ASP A 25 -11.64 10.27 23.93
N VAL A 26 -11.66 9.19 23.16
CA VAL A 26 -11.99 9.21 21.71
C VAL A 26 -13.06 8.16 21.45
N LEU A 27 -14.21 8.61 20.95
CA LEU A 27 -15.29 7.73 20.52
C LEU A 27 -15.24 7.52 19.03
N VAL A 28 -15.19 6.26 18.61
CA VAL A 28 -15.20 5.83 17.19
C VAL A 28 -16.48 5.05 16.94
N ARG A 29 -17.20 5.38 15.86
CA ARG A 29 -18.35 4.63 15.37
C ARG A 29 -18.03 4.04 13.99
N GLY A 30 -17.90 2.72 13.92
CA GLY A 30 -17.47 2.05 12.71
C GLY A 30 -16.09 2.55 12.25
N SER A 31 -16.03 3.34 11.16
CA SER A 31 -14.79 3.89 10.62
C SER A 31 -14.61 5.40 10.85
N THR A 32 -15.43 6.02 11.68
CA THR A 32 -15.47 7.48 11.86
C THR A 32 -15.22 7.85 13.32
N ILE A 33 -14.35 8.82 13.58
CA ILE A 33 -14.20 9.45 14.87
C ILE A 33 -15.47 10.30 15.09
N GLU A 34 -16.28 9.95 16.08
CA GLU A 34 -17.54 10.63 16.39
C GLU A 34 -17.31 11.81 17.33
N GLY A 35 -16.34 11.68 18.24
CA GLY A 35 -15.98 12.75 19.16
C GLY A 35 -14.65 12.53 19.85
N VAL A 36 -14.07 13.65 20.27
CA VAL A 36 -12.90 13.72 21.13
C VAL A 36 -13.30 14.55 22.35
N GLY A 37 -13.20 13.99 23.54
CA GLY A 37 -13.64 14.60 24.80
C GLY A 37 -14.27 13.56 25.70
N PRO A 38 -14.70 13.94 26.91
CA PRO A 38 -15.36 13.03 27.82
C PRO A 38 -16.58 12.36 27.17
N ALA A 39 -16.57 11.03 27.10
CA ALA A 39 -17.66 10.25 26.54
C ALA A 39 -18.22 9.27 27.57
N ALA A 40 -19.54 9.04 27.54
CA ALA A 40 -20.19 8.22 28.54
C ALA A 40 -19.83 6.74 28.38
N ASP A 41 -20.12 6.14 27.22
CA ASP A 41 -19.94 4.70 26.96
C ASP A 41 -19.80 4.39 25.48
N GLY A 42 -19.23 3.23 25.18
CA GLY A 42 -19.18 2.59 23.87
C GLY A 42 -19.49 1.10 24.00
N ASP A 43 -19.87 0.43 22.91
CA ASP A 43 -20.12 -1.01 22.90
C ASP A 43 -18.86 -1.78 23.33
N THR A 44 -17.68 -1.25 22.95
CA THR A 44 -16.36 -1.73 23.37
C THR A 44 -15.58 -0.58 23.98
N THR A 45 -14.92 -0.81 25.13
CA THR A 45 -14.04 0.18 25.76
C THR A 45 -12.60 -0.33 25.80
N VAL A 46 -11.67 0.52 25.37
CA VAL A 46 -10.23 0.26 25.38
C VAL A 46 -9.55 1.31 26.26
N ASP A 47 -8.85 0.88 27.31
CA ASP A 47 -8.00 1.76 28.09
C ASP A 47 -6.69 2.03 27.33
N GLY A 48 -6.50 3.28 26.94
CA GLY A 48 -5.29 3.73 26.27
C GLY A 48 -4.07 3.82 27.17
N GLY A 49 -4.26 3.97 28.49
CA GLY A 49 -3.15 4.03 29.45
C GLY A 49 -2.15 5.14 29.13
N GLY A 50 -2.62 6.32 28.71
CA GLY A 50 -1.80 7.46 28.30
C GLY A 50 -1.18 7.35 26.91
N ARG A 51 -1.53 6.32 26.10
CA ARG A 51 -1.05 6.20 24.72
C ARG A 51 -1.58 7.33 23.83
N VAL A 52 -0.87 7.56 22.72
CA VAL A 52 -1.17 8.66 21.82
C VAL A 52 -1.74 8.14 20.51
N PRO A 53 -3.09 8.12 20.33
CA PRO A 53 -3.67 7.97 19.01
C PRO A 53 -3.23 9.15 18.12
N MET A 54 -2.88 8.82 16.87
CA MET A 54 -2.39 9.78 15.91
C MET A 54 -2.84 9.40 14.49
N PRO A 55 -2.84 10.33 13.51
CA PRO A 55 -2.99 9.98 12.11
C PRO A 55 -1.97 8.93 11.70
N GLY A 56 -2.41 7.87 11.02
CA GLY A 56 -1.49 6.81 10.60
C GLY A 56 -0.47 7.33 9.60
N PRO A 57 0.81 6.97 9.75
CA PRO A 57 1.86 7.31 8.81
C PRO A 57 1.54 6.91 7.37
N ILE A 58 2.07 7.69 6.42
CA ILE A 58 1.95 7.43 4.99
C ILE A 58 3.30 6.97 4.46
N ASP A 59 3.36 5.74 3.91
CA ASP A 59 4.54 5.28 3.18
C ASP A 59 4.40 5.66 1.70
N ALA A 60 5.19 6.63 1.25
CA ALA A 60 5.12 7.16 -0.10
C ALA A 60 5.92 6.34 -1.14
N HIS A 61 6.63 5.30 -0.72
CA HIS A 61 7.48 4.48 -1.61
C HIS A 61 7.39 2.97 -1.31
N TRP A 62 6.20 2.51 -0.98
CA TRP A 62 5.95 1.09 -0.76
C TRP A 62 5.98 0.30 -2.08
N ARG A 63 6.26 -1.00 -2.00
CA ARG A 63 6.27 -1.93 -3.14
C ARG A 63 5.78 -3.29 -2.70
N SER A 64 4.48 -3.50 -2.70
CA SER A 64 3.81 -4.69 -2.17
C SER A 64 4.35 -6.00 -2.73
N MET A 65 4.49 -6.05 -4.05
CA MET A 65 4.86 -7.26 -4.77
C MET A 65 6.36 -7.56 -4.67
N ILE A 66 7.19 -6.52 -4.72
CA ILE A 66 8.65 -6.67 -4.84
C ILE A 66 9.29 -6.87 -3.46
N ASN A 67 8.81 -6.15 -2.44
CA ASN A 67 9.41 -6.23 -1.10
C ASN A 67 9.06 -7.51 -0.33
N SER A 68 8.10 -8.29 -0.84
CA SER A 68 7.67 -9.54 -0.20
C SER A 68 8.62 -10.71 -0.44
N LEU A 69 9.55 -10.59 -1.39
CA LEU A 69 10.50 -11.62 -1.82
C LEU A 69 11.87 -11.02 -2.19
N PRO A 70 12.96 -11.79 -2.03
CA PRO A 70 14.22 -11.47 -2.70
C PRO A 70 14.03 -11.39 -4.23
N ALA A 71 14.83 -10.54 -4.91
CA ALA A 71 14.68 -10.28 -6.34
C ALA A 71 14.75 -11.56 -7.20
N GLU A 72 15.65 -12.46 -6.90
CA GLU A 72 15.82 -13.72 -7.61
C GLU A 72 14.60 -14.62 -7.45
N ALA A 73 14.04 -14.69 -6.24
CA ALA A 73 12.83 -15.45 -5.97
C ALA A 73 11.60 -14.85 -6.64
N PHE A 74 11.52 -13.51 -6.71
CA PHE A 74 10.45 -12.81 -7.42
C PHE A 74 10.44 -13.16 -8.92
N LEU A 75 11.59 -13.24 -9.56
CA LEU A 75 11.70 -13.56 -10.99
C LEU A 75 11.30 -15.02 -11.30
N GLY A 76 11.48 -15.95 -10.36
CA GLY A 76 11.15 -17.37 -10.53
C GLY A 76 9.78 -17.80 -10.02
N ALA A 77 9.16 -17.02 -9.13
CA ALA A 77 7.92 -17.42 -8.48
C ALA A 77 6.68 -17.26 -9.38
N GLU A 78 5.67 -18.06 -9.12
CA GLU A 78 4.34 -17.90 -9.73
C GLU A 78 3.67 -16.62 -9.24
N ILE A 79 2.94 -15.93 -10.13
CA ILE A 79 2.26 -14.67 -9.79
C ILE A 79 1.22 -14.85 -8.69
N GLY A 80 0.53 -15.98 -8.65
CA GLY A 80 -0.41 -16.32 -7.58
C GLY A 80 0.27 -16.35 -6.20
N TYR A 81 1.45 -16.96 -6.12
CA TYR A 81 2.23 -16.99 -4.88
C TYR A 81 2.69 -15.59 -4.45
N ILE A 82 3.16 -14.78 -5.40
CA ILE A 82 3.56 -13.39 -5.14
C ILE A 82 2.37 -12.59 -4.58
N ASN A 83 1.15 -12.77 -5.13
CA ASN A 83 -0.05 -12.10 -4.64
C ASN A 83 -0.38 -12.47 -3.19
N HIS A 84 -0.24 -13.74 -2.79
CA HIS A 84 -0.44 -14.16 -1.40
C HIS A 84 0.58 -13.53 -0.45
N LEU A 85 1.85 -13.44 -0.87
CA LEU A 85 2.87 -12.78 -0.08
C LEU A 85 2.64 -11.28 0.04
N ALA A 86 2.19 -10.64 -1.05
CA ALA A 86 1.84 -9.22 -1.04
C ALA A 86 0.66 -8.92 -0.10
N ALA A 87 -0.34 -9.81 -0.05
CA ALA A 87 -1.45 -9.70 0.89
C ALA A 87 -0.98 -9.76 2.35
N ARG A 88 -0.12 -10.74 2.67
CA ARG A 88 0.51 -10.84 4.00
C ARG A 88 1.36 -9.61 4.35
N GLU A 89 2.09 -9.07 3.38
CA GLU A 89 2.91 -7.87 3.60
C GLU A 89 2.03 -6.62 3.78
N ALA A 90 0.87 -6.54 3.13
CA ALA A 90 -0.09 -5.47 3.34
C ALA A 90 -0.59 -5.45 4.81
N GLU A 91 -1.00 -6.59 5.33
CA GLU A 91 -1.40 -6.71 6.74
C GLU A 91 -0.26 -6.30 7.68
N ARG A 92 0.96 -6.80 7.45
CA ARG A 92 2.14 -6.43 8.25
C ARG A 92 2.44 -4.94 8.19
N THR A 93 2.27 -4.32 7.03
CA THR A 93 2.47 -2.88 6.84
C THR A 93 1.47 -2.08 7.65
N LEU A 94 0.20 -2.47 7.64
CA LEU A 94 -0.83 -1.88 8.48
C LEU A 94 -0.50 -2.05 9.97
N MET A 95 -0.08 -3.24 10.40
CA MET A 95 0.27 -3.54 11.79
C MET A 95 1.53 -2.81 12.27
N ARG A 96 2.40 -2.38 11.36
CA ARG A 96 3.51 -1.46 11.68
C ARG A 96 3.07 0.01 11.80
N GLY A 97 1.79 0.30 11.56
CA GLY A 97 1.18 1.61 11.71
C GLY A 97 0.96 2.39 10.41
N SER A 98 1.52 1.97 9.27
CA SER A 98 1.29 2.66 8.00
C SER A 98 -0.13 2.39 7.51
N THR A 99 -1.01 3.39 7.60
CA THR A 99 -2.43 3.28 7.22
C THR A 99 -2.70 3.62 5.76
N THR A 100 -1.75 4.27 5.12
CA THR A 100 -1.83 4.65 3.70
C THR A 100 -0.47 4.42 3.05
N VAL A 101 -0.47 3.90 1.83
CA VAL A 101 0.75 3.65 1.07
C VAL A 101 0.59 4.09 -0.39
N ARG A 102 1.65 4.63 -0.98
CA ARG A 102 1.79 4.73 -2.42
C ARG A 102 2.63 3.56 -2.90
N ASP A 103 2.03 2.65 -3.64
CA ASP A 103 2.77 1.53 -4.23
C ASP A 103 3.52 2.01 -5.48
N ALA A 104 4.84 2.08 -5.36
CA ALA A 104 5.71 2.70 -6.36
C ALA A 104 6.11 1.75 -7.51
N GLY A 105 5.53 0.56 -7.59
CA GLY A 105 5.78 -0.36 -8.70
C GLY A 105 5.26 -1.76 -8.47
N GLY A 106 4.57 -2.28 -9.47
CA GLY A 106 4.00 -3.61 -9.48
C GLY A 106 2.49 -3.63 -9.76
N PRO A 107 1.92 -4.80 -10.03
CA PRO A 107 0.52 -4.96 -10.37
C PRO A 107 -0.38 -5.02 -9.12
N SER A 108 -0.32 -4.01 -8.26
CA SER A 108 -1.00 -3.98 -6.95
C SER A 108 -2.48 -3.59 -7.00
N SER A 109 -3.05 -3.34 -8.18
CA SER A 109 -4.47 -2.96 -8.31
C SER A 109 -5.43 -4.05 -7.79
N GLY A 110 -5.10 -5.34 -7.97
CA GLY A 110 -5.88 -6.45 -7.44
C GLY A 110 -5.82 -6.52 -5.91
N LEU A 111 -4.65 -6.30 -5.33
CA LEU A 111 -4.48 -6.21 -3.88
C LEU A 111 -5.25 -5.03 -3.29
N LYS A 112 -5.16 -3.84 -3.93
CA LYS A 112 -5.96 -2.68 -3.53
C LYS A 112 -7.45 -3.04 -3.50
N ARG A 113 -7.97 -3.65 -4.56
CA ARG A 113 -9.37 -4.04 -4.64
C ARG A 113 -9.75 -5.01 -3.51
N ALA A 114 -8.92 -6.02 -3.24
CA ALA A 114 -9.18 -6.99 -2.18
C ALA A 114 -9.22 -6.33 -0.78
N ILE A 115 -8.39 -5.30 -0.55
CA ILE A 115 -8.40 -4.52 0.69
C ILE A 115 -9.65 -3.62 0.75
N ASP A 116 -9.98 -2.91 -0.32
CA ASP A 116 -11.15 -2.03 -0.39
C ASP A 116 -12.47 -2.81 -0.19
N GLU A 117 -12.52 -4.07 -0.63
CA GLU A 117 -13.65 -4.99 -0.44
C GLU A 117 -13.61 -5.74 0.91
N GLY A 118 -12.60 -5.53 1.74
CA GLY A 118 -12.45 -6.16 3.06
C GLY A 118 -12.08 -7.65 3.02
N ILE A 119 -11.62 -8.16 1.88
CA ILE A 119 -11.17 -9.56 1.72
C ILE A 119 -9.81 -9.76 2.39
N VAL A 120 -8.95 -8.74 2.35
CA VAL A 120 -7.60 -8.73 2.92
C VAL A 120 -7.43 -7.51 3.82
N ALA A 121 -6.82 -7.69 4.99
CA ALA A 121 -6.42 -6.57 5.83
C ALA A 121 -5.19 -5.86 5.23
N GLY A 122 -5.20 -4.52 5.24
CA GLY A 122 -4.08 -3.75 4.73
C GLY A 122 -4.32 -2.25 4.73
N PRO A 123 -3.30 -1.45 4.41
CA PRO A 123 -3.40 -0.01 4.31
C PRO A 123 -4.19 0.40 3.06
N ARG A 124 -4.64 1.65 3.01
CA ARG A 124 -5.17 2.24 1.77
C ARG A 124 -4.05 2.33 0.74
N ILE A 125 -4.22 1.69 -0.42
CA ILE A 125 -3.20 1.64 -1.48
C ILE A 125 -3.51 2.64 -2.59
N TYR A 126 -2.50 3.43 -2.98
CA TYR A 126 -2.47 4.21 -4.22
C TYR A 126 -1.49 3.56 -5.20
N PRO A 127 -1.97 2.68 -6.11
CA PRO A 127 -1.13 1.94 -7.03
C PRO A 127 -0.66 2.83 -8.18
N CYS A 128 0.62 2.78 -8.55
CA CYS A 128 1.12 3.43 -9.77
C CYS A 128 1.27 2.47 -10.96
N GLY A 129 1.13 1.16 -10.76
CA GLY A 129 1.30 0.15 -11.80
C GLY A 129 2.77 -0.19 -12.07
N ALA A 130 3.08 -0.62 -13.30
CA ALA A 130 4.42 -1.00 -13.67
C ALA A 130 5.40 0.17 -13.59
N MET A 131 6.59 -0.06 -13.03
CA MET A 131 7.68 0.92 -13.10
C MET A 131 8.10 1.14 -14.55
N ILE A 132 8.33 2.38 -14.94
CA ILE A 132 8.94 2.68 -16.24
C ILE A 132 10.45 2.81 -16.02
N SER A 133 11.23 2.05 -16.78
CA SER A 133 12.67 2.05 -16.72
C SER A 133 13.28 1.95 -18.14
N GLN A 134 14.47 2.47 -18.31
CA GLN A 134 15.26 2.22 -19.50
C GLN A 134 15.95 0.86 -19.44
N SER A 135 16.45 0.36 -20.58
CA SER A 135 17.35 -0.78 -20.63
C SER A 135 18.54 -0.56 -19.70
N SER A 136 18.89 -1.58 -18.94
CA SER A 136 19.93 -1.54 -17.89
C SER A 136 19.66 -0.53 -16.77
N GLY A 137 18.44 0.01 -16.66
CA GLY A 137 18.00 0.86 -15.56
C GLY A 137 17.47 0.06 -14.37
N HIS A 138 17.10 0.76 -13.30
CA HIS A 138 16.67 0.15 -12.01
C HIS A 138 15.52 -0.86 -12.12
N GLY A 139 14.60 -0.69 -13.08
CA GLY A 139 13.48 -1.62 -13.30
C GLY A 139 13.77 -2.72 -14.33
N ASP A 140 14.98 -2.79 -14.87
CA ASP A 140 15.41 -3.83 -15.80
C ASP A 140 16.08 -4.97 -15.03
N PHE A 141 15.27 -5.88 -14.53
CA PHE A 141 15.70 -7.03 -13.70
C PHE A 141 16.24 -8.20 -14.52
N ARG A 142 16.77 -7.94 -15.74
CA ARG A 142 17.44 -8.99 -16.51
C ARG A 142 18.67 -9.48 -15.78
N MET A 143 18.91 -10.79 -15.91
CA MET A 143 20.15 -11.38 -15.41
C MET A 143 21.34 -10.94 -16.28
N PRO A 144 22.57 -10.92 -15.77
CA PRO A 144 23.75 -10.46 -16.50
C PRO A 144 24.02 -11.18 -17.84
N HIS A 145 23.53 -12.41 -17.99
CA HIS A 145 23.65 -13.21 -19.21
C HIS A 145 22.54 -12.96 -20.22
N GLU A 146 21.50 -12.21 -19.87
CA GLU A 146 20.39 -11.91 -20.77
C GLU A 146 20.71 -10.68 -21.63
N VAL A 147 20.54 -10.83 -22.93
CA VAL A 147 20.75 -9.73 -23.89
C VAL A 147 19.66 -8.66 -23.76
N PRO A 148 19.97 -7.40 -24.09
CA PRO A 148 18.96 -6.33 -24.17
C PRO A 148 17.81 -6.70 -25.12
N ARG A 149 16.60 -6.31 -24.76
CA ARG A 149 15.43 -6.54 -25.61
C ARG A 149 15.50 -5.74 -26.89
N THR A 150 14.99 -6.37 -27.94
CA THR A 150 14.59 -5.71 -29.18
C THR A 150 13.05 -5.64 -29.24
N PRO A 151 12.45 -4.85 -30.15
CA PRO A 151 11.02 -4.83 -30.38
C PRO A 151 10.41 -6.20 -30.69
N MET A 152 11.19 -7.13 -31.21
CA MET A 152 10.76 -8.50 -31.54
C MET A 152 10.99 -9.52 -30.44
N SER A 153 11.64 -9.13 -29.35
CA SER A 153 11.93 -10.06 -28.25
C SER A 153 10.67 -10.34 -27.42
N PRO A 154 10.52 -11.55 -26.85
CA PRO A 154 9.48 -11.83 -25.86
C PRO A 154 9.59 -10.89 -24.67
N LEU A 155 8.48 -10.66 -23.95
CA LEU A 155 8.50 -9.90 -22.71
C LEU A 155 9.40 -10.58 -21.68
N SER A 156 10.25 -9.82 -21.00
CA SER A 156 10.99 -10.32 -19.83
C SER A 156 10.01 -10.68 -18.70
N ARG A 157 10.45 -11.50 -17.76
CA ARG A 157 9.60 -11.95 -16.63
C ARG A 157 9.00 -10.77 -15.87
N VAL A 158 9.78 -9.75 -15.56
CA VAL A 158 9.31 -8.55 -14.85
C VAL A 158 8.21 -7.80 -15.61
N MET A 159 8.28 -7.80 -16.93
CA MET A 159 7.24 -7.20 -17.78
C MET A 159 6.01 -8.10 -17.88
N GLN A 160 6.17 -9.42 -17.93
CA GLN A 160 5.06 -10.39 -17.95
C GLN A 160 4.21 -10.30 -16.70
N VAL A 161 4.82 -10.13 -15.53
CA VAL A 161 4.11 -9.98 -14.25
C VAL A 161 3.63 -8.55 -14.00
N GLY A 162 3.93 -7.60 -14.88
CA GLY A 162 3.49 -6.21 -14.75
C GLY A 162 4.24 -5.39 -13.70
N ALA A 163 5.43 -5.82 -13.29
CA ALA A 163 6.21 -5.11 -12.29
C ALA A 163 7.00 -3.95 -12.88
N ALA A 164 7.52 -4.10 -14.11
CA ALA A 164 8.19 -3.02 -14.82
C ALA A 164 7.83 -3.00 -16.31
N ARG A 165 8.08 -1.87 -16.92
CA ARG A 165 8.04 -1.66 -18.37
C ARG A 165 9.35 -1.02 -18.80
N ILE A 166 10.06 -1.69 -19.70
CA ILE A 166 11.29 -1.14 -20.27
C ILE A 166 10.92 -0.29 -21.48
N ALA A 167 11.37 0.96 -21.48
CA ALA A 167 11.09 1.96 -22.50
C ALA A 167 12.34 2.78 -22.78
N ASP A 168 12.92 2.57 -23.97
CA ASP A 168 14.08 3.31 -24.45
C ASP A 168 13.60 4.42 -25.40
N GLY A 169 13.67 5.67 -24.90
CA GLY A 169 13.22 6.86 -25.63
C GLY A 169 11.71 7.12 -25.56
N ALA A 170 11.30 8.22 -26.20
CA ALA A 170 9.92 8.71 -26.13
C ALA A 170 8.90 7.75 -26.76
N GLU A 171 9.24 7.07 -27.84
CA GLU A 171 8.35 6.11 -28.51
C GLU A 171 8.09 4.86 -27.65
N GLY A 172 9.10 4.37 -26.93
CA GLY A 172 8.96 3.27 -25.97
C GLY A 172 8.06 3.64 -24.78
N GLY A 173 8.12 4.88 -24.32
CA GLY A 173 7.31 5.40 -23.22
C GLY A 173 5.85 5.63 -23.58
N SER A 174 5.54 5.97 -24.84
CA SER A 174 4.19 6.26 -25.33
C SER A 174 3.33 5.03 -25.64
N ALA A 175 3.94 3.84 -25.79
CA ALA A 175 3.19 2.62 -26.01
C ALA A 175 2.33 2.31 -24.77
N ARG A 176 1.10 2.73 -24.83
CA ARG A 176 -0.03 2.67 -23.88
C ARG A 176 0.25 1.92 -22.58
N HIS A 177 0.47 2.68 -21.52
CA HIS A 177 0.12 2.25 -20.19
C HIS A 177 -1.39 1.90 -20.24
N PRO A 178 -1.84 0.72 -19.84
CA PRO A 178 -3.25 0.58 -19.53
C PRO A 178 -3.50 1.65 -18.46
N ARG A 179 -4.32 2.64 -18.80
CA ARG A 179 -4.69 3.70 -17.88
C ARG A 179 -5.11 3.02 -16.60
N ALA A 180 -4.53 3.42 -15.49
CA ALA A 180 -5.15 3.20 -14.20
C ALA A 180 -6.57 3.77 -14.37
N THR A 181 -7.51 2.87 -14.65
CA THR A 181 -8.89 3.23 -14.90
C THR A 181 -9.38 3.87 -13.63
N ASP A 182 -9.49 5.19 -13.71
CA ASP A 182 -10.41 6.06 -13.02
C ASP A 182 -10.79 5.65 -11.58
N ALA A 183 -9.77 5.68 -10.69
CA ALA A 183 -10.01 5.67 -9.25
C ALA A 183 -10.45 7.05 -8.72
N ARG A 184 -10.89 7.97 -9.62
CA ARG A 184 -11.36 9.33 -9.27
C ARG A 184 -12.88 9.46 -9.27
N ARG A 185 -13.63 8.39 -9.03
CA ARG A 185 -15.07 8.49 -8.77
C ARG A 185 -15.45 7.54 -7.65
N ARG A 186 -15.29 8.00 -6.41
CA ARG A 186 -16.21 7.93 -5.25
C ARG A 186 -15.48 8.38 -4.01
#